data_7239a202adcc514598725ed008d84966
#
_entry.id   7239a202adcc514598725ed008d84966
#
_cell.length_a   1.000
_cell.length_b   1.000
_cell.length_c   1.000
_cell.angle_alpha   90.00
_cell.angle_beta   90.00
_cell.angle_gamma   90.00
#
_symmetry.space_group_name_H-M   'P 1'
#
loop_
_entity.id
_entity.type
_entity.pdbx_description
1 polymer ?
#
loop_
_entity_poly.entity_id
_entity_poly.type
_entity_poly.pdbx_seq_one_letter_code
_entity_poly.pdbx_strand_id
1 'polypeptide(L)'
;MKIQKNSSTVSPFAGISYVNNEFNVSGMSQLIDNELGFRVSTKGYTYANVIRNLSNVFFCGGDCAEDIQTHVGNDLKLIPGNLVSSADTVLRVIKELATDNKEYISQSGITYNFNINNKLNSLNIKSLLLTNQLQAGCIYDFDYDNQIIPTEKYDTKRTYKKVNGYLPGIATIADKIVYIENRDGNANVKFEQAGTLTRAYNLLNNNDIKVNRSRMDAGSYSKEIIEVVAKNSNLFYIRANRSADLYSQIIAIEKWEKVVINYKNYEVASLPFTQFFEDKNYRLVIMREDSSDNQLDLFTGDTFKYRSILTNDWQSTEKEVIEYYNQRGASEKTFDVMNNDFGWNHLPCSFLNENTAYLIIMAIAKNFYNYVVEKVSRIFDDIQPTTRLKRFIFRFITVAGKWIFSGRQWVLKLYTQRPYDQLLT
;
A
#
# COMPACT_ATOMS: atom_id res chain seq x y z
N MET A 1 -48.63 -0.24 2.17
CA MET A 1 -47.45 0.02 3.01
C MET A 1 -47.57 1.46 3.53
N LYS A 2 -47.35 1.70 4.84
CA LYS A 2 -47.35 3.04 5.44
C LYS A 2 -45.95 3.31 5.96
N ILE A 3 -45.35 4.47 5.57
CA ILE A 3 -44.03 4.89 6.03
C ILE A 3 -44.19 6.00 7.08
N GLN A 4 -43.56 5.85 8.23
CA GLN A 4 -43.57 6.88 9.29
C GLN A 4 -42.11 7.17 9.68
N LYS A 5 -41.81 8.47 9.94
CA LYS A 5 -40.53 8.88 10.51
C LYS A 5 -40.54 8.60 12.02
N ASN A 6 -39.48 7.99 12.53
CA ASN A 6 -39.24 7.84 13.96
C ASN A 6 -38.30 8.94 14.44
N SER A 7 -38.55 9.47 15.63
CA SER A 7 -37.72 10.51 16.27
C SER A 7 -36.53 9.94 17.07
N SER A 8 -36.40 8.61 17.19
CA SER A 8 -35.28 8.03 17.92
C SER A 8 -33.97 8.14 17.12
N THR A 9 -32.92 8.57 17.81
CA THR A 9 -31.56 8.67 17.25
C THR A 9 -30.92 7.28 17.20
N VAL A 10 -31.07 6.57 16.07
CA VAL A 10 -30.45 5.28 15.80
C VAL A 10 -29.50 5.46 14.63
N SER A 11 -28.24 5.07 14.79
CA SER A 11 -27.27 5.03 13.69
C SER A 11 -27.31 3.67 12.99
N PRO A 12 -27.27 3.61 11.65
CA PRO A 12 -27.08 2.38 10.90
C PRO A 12 -25.64 1.89 10.92
N PHE A 13 -24.68 2.74 11.34
CA PHE A 13 -23.24 2.46 11.35
C PHE A 13 -22.70 2.23 12.77
N ALA A 14 -23.45 1.61 13.65
CA ALA A 14 -23.06 1.52 15.05
C ALA A 14 -21.77 0.68 15.28
N GLY A 15 -21.43 -0.22 14.36
CA GLY A 15 -20.17 -0.97 14.39
C GLY A 15 -18.92 -0.09 14.30
N ILE A 16 -19.02 1.14 13.76
CA ILE A 16 -17.91 2.10 13.72
C ILE A 16 -17.45 2.51 15.11
N SER A 17 -18.33 2.39 16.13
CA SER A 17 -17.99 2.69 17.50
C SER A 17 -16.87 1.79 18.03
N TYR A 18 -16.85 0.52 17.64
CA TYR A 18 -15.75 -0.38 17.98
C TYR A 18 -14.44 0.05 17.29
N VAL A 19 -14.49 0.40 16.01
CA VAL A 19 -13.31 0.86 15.26
C VAL A 19 -12.72 2.13 15.91
N ASN A 20 -13.58 3.08 16.31
CA ASN A 20 -13.15 4.29 17.03
C ASN A 20 -12.58 3.98 18.42
N ASN A 21 -13.16 3.00 19.13
CA ASN A 21 -12.60 2.54 20.40
C ASN A 21 -11.21 1.96 20.20
N GLU A 22 -11.03 1.07 19.20
CA GLU A 22 -9.73 0.49 18.87
C GLU A 22 -8.70 1.57 18.48
N PHE A 23 -9.12 2.60 17.74
CA PHE A 23 -8.24 3.71 17.39
C PHE A 23 -7.69 4.46 18.62
N ASN A 24 -8.48 4.55 19.69
CA ASN A 24 -8.07 5.19 20.93
C ASN A 24 -7.27 4.23 21.84
N VAL A 25 -7.79 3.02 22.09
CA VAL A 25 -7.17 2.08 23.04
C VAL A 25 -5.87 1.48 22.53
N SER A 26 -5.68 1.39 21.21
CA SER A 26 -4.40 1.02 20.62
C SER A 26 -3.31 2.08 20.79
N GLY A 27 -3.66 3.30 21.20
CA GLY A 27 -2.74 4.44 21.29
C GLY A 27 -2.53 5.19 19.96
N MET A 28 -3.29 4.86 18.91
CA MET A 28 -3.15 5.49 17.59
C MET A 28 -3.37 7.00 17.63
N SER A 29 -4.41 7.45 18.36
CA SER A 29 -4.66 8.89 18.53
C SER A 29 -3.47 9.62 19.14
N GLN A 30 -2.89 9.05 20.21
CA GLN A 30 -1.75 9.65 20.88
C GLN A 30 -0.49 9.62 20.02
N LEU A 31 -0.25 8.52 19.29
CA LEU A 31 0.87 8.42 18.35
C LEU A 31 0.79 9.53 17.30
N ILE A 32 -0.37 9.71 16.66
CA ILE A 32 -0.56 10.71 15.61
C ILE A 32 -0.29 12.12 16.16
N ASP A 33 -0.88 12.47 17.28
CA ASP A 33 -0.72 13.82 17.88
C ASP A 33 0.72 14.06 18.37
N ASN A 34 1.42 13.04 18.88
CA ASN A 34 2.83 13.13 19.26
C ASN A 34 3.74 13.32 18.04
N GLU A 35 3.54 12.57 16.98
CA GLU A 35 4.39 12.62 15.78
C GLU A 35 4.12 13.86 14.93
N LEU A 36 2.86 14.25 14.78
CA LEU A 36 2.49 15.40 13.95
C LEU A 36 2.54 16.73 14.73
N GLY A 37 2.45 16.68 16.05
CA GLY A 37 2.47 17.84 16.93
C GLY A 37 1.13 18.56 17.00
N PHE A 38 1.13 19.75 17.64
CA PHE A 38 -0.08 20.55 17.79
C PHE A 38 -0.37 21.30 16.49
N ARG A 39 -1.65 21.33 16.13
CA ARG A 39 -2.10 22.23 15.06
C ARG A 39 -1.99 23.69 15.52
N VAL A 40 -1.67 24.56 14.58
CA VAL A 40 -1.53 26.02 14.83
C VAL A 40 -2.81 26.64 15.40
N SER A 41 -3.98 26.07 15.12
CA SER A 41 -5.25 26.50 15.71
C SER A 41 -5.49 25.82 17.05
N THR A 42 -5.45 26.60 18.13
CA THR A 42 -5.70 26.13 19.50
C THR A 42 -7.17 25.79 19.79
N LYS A 43 -8.09 26.19 18.92
CA LYS A 43 -9.52 25.86 19.00
C LYS A 43 -9.90 24.96 17.84
N GLY A 44 -10.15 23.67 18.12
CA GLY A 44 -10.63 22.79 17.08
C GLY A 44 -10.09 21.38 17.19
N TYR A 45 -9.99 20.75 16.03
CA TYR A 45 -9.66 19.34 15.89
C TYR A 45 -8.14 19.11 15.89
N THR A 46 -7.69 18.07 16.61
CA THR A 46 -6.31 17.57 16.50
C THR A 46 -6.11 16.85 15.15
N TYR A 47 -4.85 16.57 14.80
CA TYR A 47 -4.55 15.74 13.62
C TYR A 47 -5.17 14.35 13.75
N ALA A 48 -5.11 13.74 14.93
CA ALA A 48 -5.74 12.45 15.19
C ALA A 48 -7.26 12.48 14.96
N ASN A 49 -7.95 13.53 15.41
CA ASN A 49 -9.39 13.67 15.19
C ASN A 49 -9.72 13.70 13.69
N VAL A 50 -8.96 14.48 12.90
CA VAL A 50 -9.27 14.66 11.49
C VAL A 50 -8.91 13.40 10.67
N ILE A 51 -7.76 12.78 10.93
CA ILE A 51 -7.36 11.53 10.27
C ILE A 51 -8.35 10.41 10.59
N ARG A 52 -8.80 10.28 11.86
CA ARG A 52 -9.84 9.33 12.24
C ARG A 52 -11.16 9.61 11.52
N ASN A 53 -11.58 10.86 11.42
CA ASN A 53 -12.82 11.23 10.74
C ASN A 53 -12.77 10.90 9.23
N LEU A 54 -11.65 11.19 8.56
CA LEU A 54 -11.44 10.79 7.17
C LEU A 54 -11.47 9.26 7.02
N SER A 55 -10.78 8.53 7.90
CA SER A 55 -10.82 7.06 7.89
C SER A 55 -12.24 6.51 8.10
N ASN A 56 -13.02 7.13 9.00
CA ASN A 56 -14.41 6.74 9.27
C ASN A 56 -15.34 6.94 8.08
N VAL A 57 -15.07 7.92 7.19
CA VAL A 57 -15.83 8.05 5.93
C VAL A 57 -15.73 6.76 5.13
N PHE A 58 -14.50 6.28 4.90
CA PHE A 58 -14.27 5.04 4.15
C PHE A 58 -14.78 3.81 4.90
N PHE A 59 -14.61 3.75 6.21
CA PHE A 59 -15.14 2.65 7.04
C PHE A 59 -16.67 2.61 7.12
N CYS A 60 -17.36 3.69 6.76
CA CYS A 60 -18.81 3.73 6.64
C CYS A 60 -19.31 3.63 5.18
N GLY A 61 -18.41 3.43 4.21
CA GLY A 61 -18.75 3.23 2.80
C GLY A 61 -18.77 4.47 1.94
N GLY A 62 -18.30 5.63 2.46
CA GLY A 62 -18.03 6.82 1.66
C GLY A 62 -16.73 6.67 0.85
N ASP A 63 -16.52 7.54 -0.11
CA ASP A 63 -15.37 7.53 -1.02
C ASP A 63 -14.65 8.88 -1.17
N CYS A 64 -15.19 9.93 -0.59
CA CYS A 64 -14.59 11.28 -0.61
C CYS A 64 -14.78 12.02 0.73
N ALA A 65 -14.00 13.08 0.94
CA ALA A 65 -14.05 13.87 2.17
C ALA A 65 -15.43 14.53 2.40
N GLU A 66 -16.13 14.88 1.33
CA GLU A 66 -17.45 15.52 1.34
C GLU A 66 -18.51 14.63 1.98
N ASP A 67 -18.36 13.31 1.95
CA ASP A 67 -19.29 12.36 2.57
C ASP A 67 -19.39 12.50 4.08
N ILE A 68 -18.40 13.13 4.69
CA ILE A 68 -18.48 13.46 6.12
C ILE A 68 -19.64 14.42 6.44
N GLN A 69 -20.00 15.31 5.51
CA GLN A 69 -21.07 16.27 5.69
C GLN A 69 -22.39 15.77 5.12
N THR A 70 -22.34 15.09 3.98
CA THR A 70 -23.53 14.70 3.21
C THR A 70 -24.16 13.41 3.72
N HIS A 71 -23.39 12.50 4.30
CA HIS A 71 -23.84 11.16 4.65
C HIS A 71 -23.53 10.73 6.08
N VAL A 72 -22.26 10.64 6.48
CA VAL A 72 -21.89 9.91 7.71
C VAL A 72 -21.75 10.79 8.96
N GLY A 73 -21.57 12.10 8.80
CA GLY A 73 -21.21 12.97 9.93
C GLY A 73 -22.25 13.06 11.04
N ASN A 74 -23.55 13.00 10.69
CA ASN A 74 -24.60 13.00 11.70
C ASN A 74 -24.57 11.73 12.56
N ASP A 75 -24.28 10.57 11.96
CA ASP A 75 -24.13 9.31 12.68
C ASP A 75 -22.87 9.30 13.57
N LEU A 76 -21.76 9.83 13.06
CA LEU A 76 -20.52 9.94 13.80
C LEU A 76 -20.64 10.88 15.02
N LYS A 77 -21.49 11.92 14.96
CA LYS A 77 -21.79 12.82 16.09
C LYS A 77 -22.57 12.15 17.22
N LEU A 78 -23.25 11.03 16.94
CA LEU A 78 -23.96 10.27 17.96
C LEU A 78 -23.02 9.51 18.89
N ILE A 79 -21.78 9.30 18.50
CA ILE A 79 -20.77 8.62 19.32
C ILE A 79 -20.30 9.59 20.42
N PRO A 80 -20.46 9.26 21.71
CA PRO A 80 -20.07 10.13 22.79
C PRO A 80 -18.60 10.56 22.73
N GLY A 81 -18.35 11.87 22.86
CA GLY A 81 -17.01 12.43 22.81
C GLY A 81 -16.36 12.46 21.43
N ASN A 82 -17.04 12.02 20.38
CA ASN A 82 -16.49 12.08 19.02
C ASN A 82 -16.66 13.47 18.42
N LEU A 83 -15.53 14.11 18.07
CA LEU A 83 -15.49 15.40 17.38
C LEU A 83 -15.47 15.16 15.87
N VAL A 84 -16.51 15.60 15.18
CA VAL A 84 -16.66 15.42 13.72
C VAL A 84 -16.32 16.71 12.99
N SER A 85 -15.24 16.69 12.23
CA SER A 85 -14.76 17.82 11.40
C SER A 85 -15.58 17.96 10.11
N SER A 86 -15.54 19.13 9.49
CA SER A 86 -16.06 19.32 8.13
C SER A 86 -15.08 18.79 7.08
N ALA A 87 -15.57 18.58 5.85
CA ALA A 87 -14.74 18.24 4.69
C ALA A 87 -13.64 19.29 4.46
N ASP A 88 -13.96 20.58 4.54
CA ASP A 88 -12.97 21.66 4.42
C ASP A 88 -11.85 21.57 5.46
N THR A 89 -12.20 21.14 6.70
CA THR A 89 -11.18 20.92 7.73
C THR A 89 -10.29 19.74 7.40
N VAL A 90 -10.85 18.67 6.84
CA VAL A 90 -10.08 17.52 6.35
C VAL A 90 -9.10 17.96 5.25
N LEU A 91 -9.58 18.65 4.21
CA LEU A 91 -8.75 19.13 3.12
C LEU A 91 -7.66 20.10 3.60
N ARG A 92 -7.99 20.97 4.55
CA ARG A 92 -7.00 21.87 5.17
C ARG A 92 -5.91 21.09 5.91
N VAL A 93 -6.27 20.06 6.67
CA VAL A 93 -5.28 19.21 7.37
C VAL A 93 -4.39 18.46 6.41
N ILE A 94 -4.91 17.95 5.29
CA ILE A 94 -4.09 17.33 4.24
C ILE A 94 -3.05 18.34 3.72
N LYS A 95 -3.45 19.59 3.47
CA LYS A 95 -2.55 20.67 3.04
C LYS A 95 -1.52 21.06 4.11
N GLU A 96 -1.93 21.13 5.39
CA GLU A 96 -1.02 21.39 6.51
C GLU A 96 0.05 20.29 6.67
N LEU A 97 -0.25 19.06 6.26
CA LEU A 97 0.66 17.90 6.33
C LEU A 97 1.46 17.68 5.05
N ALA A 98 1.19 18.43 3.99
CA ALA A 98 1.98 18.40 2.78
C ALA A 98 3.38 18.97 3.03
N THR A 99 4.36 18.44 2.30
CA THR A 99 5.75 18.93 2.32
C THR A 99 6.13 19.46 0.94
N ASP A 100 7.19 20.25 0.85
CA ASP A 100 7.66 20.76 -0.42
C ASP A 100 8.11 19.64 -1.35
N ASN A 101 7.89 19.82 -2.64
CA ASN A 101 8.40 18.92 -3.65
C ASN A 101 9.92 19.09 -3.79
N LYS A 102 10.59 17.99 -4.08
CA LYS A 102 11.99 17.96 -4.47
C LYS A 102 12.10 17.86 -5.99
N GLU A 103 12.81 18.78 -6.59
CA GLU A 103 13.08 18.75 -8.01
C GLU A 103 14.32 17.93 -8.32
N TYR A 104 14.23 17.10 -9.34
CA TYR A 104 15.34 16.36 -9.92
C TYR A 104 15.42 16.63 -11.42
N ILE A 105 16.63 16.88 -11.91
CA ILE A 105 16.89 17.18 -13.32
C ILE A 105 17.51 15.94 -13.96
N SER A 106 16.89 15.44 -15.03
CA SER A 106 17.44 14.35 -15.83
C SER A 106 18.65 14.78 -16.66
N GLN A 107 19.40 13.83 -17.17
CA GLN A 107 20.52 14.11 -18.09
C GLN A 107 20.08 14.85 -19.37
N SER A 108 18.82 14.72 -19.78
CA SER A 108 18.24 15.45 -20.91
C SER A 108 17.71 16.84 -20.54
N GLY A 109 17.93 17.31 -19.31
CA GLY A 109 17.51 18.64 -18.83
C GLY A 109 16.03 18.73 -18.45
N ILE A 110 15.28 17.60 -18.38
CA ILE A 110 13.88 17.60 -17.96
C ILE A 110 13.83 17.58 -16.44
N THR A 111 13.09 18.53 -15.86
CA THR A 111 12.82 18.58 -14.41
C THR A 111 11.62 17.75 -14.06
N TYR A 112 11.75 16.94 -13.00
CA TYR A 112 10.67 16.14 -12.41
C TYR A 112 10.50 16.49 -10.93
N ASN A 113 9.26 16.56 -10.49
CA ASN A 113 8.90 16.76 -9.09
C ASN A 113 8.68 15.41 -8.40
N PHE A 114 9.31 15.26 -7.24
CA PHE A 114 9.11 14.14 -6.32
C PHE A 114 8.65 14.70 -4.98
N ASN A 115 7.75 14.02 -4.30
CA ASN A 115 7.36 14.38 -2.95
C ASN A 115 7.75 13.30 -1.96
N ILE A 116 8.61 13.68 -1.03
CA ILE A 116 9.17 12.81 0.01
C ILE A 116 8.62 13.29 1.35
N ASN A 117 7.50 12.75 1.77
CA ASN A 117 6.91 13.10 3.06
C ASN A 117 7.45 12.18 4.16
N ASN A 118 8.64 12.50 4.67
CA ASN A 118 9.32 11.68 5.68
C ASN A 118 8.51 11.58 6.98
N LYS A 119 7.82 12.64 7.38
CA LYS A 119 7.05 12.70 8.63
C LYS A 119 5.87 11.72 8.61
N LEU A 120 5.10 11.70 7.53
CA LEU A 120 3.97 10.78 7.37
C LEU A 120 4.43 9.33 7.14
N ASN A 121 5.51 9.11 6.39
CA ASN A 121 6.08 7.77 6.24
C ASN A 121 6.61 7.22 7.57
N SER A 122 7.24 8.07 8.41
CA SER A 122 7.66 7.68 9.78
C SER A 122 6.44 7.33 10.64
N LEU A 123 5.40 8.16 10.62
CA LEU A 123 4.15 7.87 11.33
C LEU A 123 3.54 6.53 10.89
N ASN A 124 3.55 6.25 9.59
CA ASN A 124 3.03 4.99 9.04
C ASN A 124 3.78 3.77 9.61
N ILE A 125 5.12 3.77 9.61
CA ILE A 125 5.91 2.68 10.21
C ILE A 125 5.64 2.55 11.71
N LYS A 126 5.63 3.66 12.44
CA LYS A 126 5.34 3.65 13.88
C LYS A 126 3.94 3.13 14.20
N SER A 127 2.96 3.39 13.32
CA SER A 127 1.60 2.85 13.46
C SER A 127 1.56 1.31 13.28
N LEU A 128 2.36 0.77 12.37
CA LEU A 128 2.50 -0.68 12.18
C LEU A 128 3.19 -1.36 13.37
N LEU A 129 4.19 -0.71 13.95
CA LEU A 129 4.86 -1.20 15.18
C LEU A 129 3.91 -1.13 16.38
N LEU A 130 3.21 -0.01 16.56
CA LEU A 130 2.24 0.19 17.66
C LEU A 130 1.14 -0.89 17.66
N THR A 131 0.67 -1.27 16.48
CA THR A 131 -0.39 -2.28 16.31
C THR A 131 0.15 -3.72 16.19
N ASN A 132 1.44 -3.94 16.45
CA ASN A 132 2.13 -5.23 16.34
C ASN A 132 1.99 -5.92 14.97
N GLN A 133 1.72 -5.16 13.92
CA GLN A 133 1.71 -5.68 12.54
C GLN A 133 3.12 -5.86 11.97
N LEU A 134 4.07 -5.08 12.48
CA LEU A 134 5.50 -5.28 12.34
C LEU A 134 6.14 -5.23 13.75
N GLN A 135 7.32 -5.84 13.90
CA GLN A 135 8.05 -5.90 15.16
C GLN A 135 9.51 -5.49 14.93
N ALA A 136 10.04 -4.66 15.81
CA ALA A 136 11.46 -4.32 15.83
C ALA A 136 12.30 -5.56 16.09
N GLY A 137 13.48 -5.64 15.51
CA GLY A 137 14.37 -6.81 15.58
C GLY A 137 13.99 -7.97 14.65
N CYS A 138 12.84 -7.88 13.95
CA CYS A 138 12.39 -8.92 13.03
C CYS A 138 12.83 -8.67 11.58
N ILE A 139 12.81 -9.74 10.80
CA ILE A 139 13.23 -9.76 9.39
C ILE A 139 12.03 -10.07 8.52
N TYR A 140 11.84 -9.30 7.44
CA TYR A 140 10.68 -9.40 6.56
C TYR A 140 11.07 -9.46 5.08
N ASP A 141 10.15 -9.94 4.25
CA ASP A 141 10.23 -9.82 2.79
C ASP A 141 9.65 -8.48 2.35
N PHE A 142 10.29 -7.86 1.38
CA PHE A 142 10.01 -6.50 0.91
C PHE A 142 9.68 -6.52 -0.58
N ASP A 143 8.60 -5.89 -0.96
CA ASP A 143 8.21 -5.68 -2.35
C ASP A 143 8.20 -4.19 -2.66
N TYR A 144 8.67 -3.83 -3.86
CA TYR A 144 8.57 -2.47 -4.37
C TYR A 144 8.00 -2.47 -5.78
N ASP A 145 7.09 -1.54 -6.01
CA ASP A 145 6.48 -1.33 -7.31
C ASP A 145 6.07 0.14 -7.51
N ASN A 146 5.91 0.55 -8.76
CA ASN A 146 5.36 1.84 -9.11
C ASN A 146 3.93 1.68 -9.63
N GLN A 147 3.01 2.49 -9.13
CA GLN A 147 1.63 2.51 -9.58
C GLN A 147 1.30 3.83 -10.28
N ILE A 148 0.70 3.76 -11.47
CA ILE A 148 0.05 4.94 -12.05
C ILE A 148 -1.26 5.19 -11.32
N ILE A 149 -1.45 6.41 -10.83
CA ILE A 149 -2.72 6.91 -10.33
C ILE A 149 -3.27 7.91 -11.35
N PRO A 150 -4.23 7.49 -12.21
CA PRO A 150 -4.82 8.36 -13.21
C PRO A 150 -5.63 9.47 -12.53
N THR A 151 -5.39 10.71 -12.90
CA THR A 151 -6.14 11.85 -12.36
C THR A 151 -5.88 13.11 -13.21
N GLU A 152 -6.87 14.03 -13.23
CA GLU A 152 -6.80 15.30 -13.96
C GLU A 152 -6.54 16.49 -13.00
N LYS A 153 -5.61 16.33 -12.04
CA LYS A 153 -5.25 17.41 -11.11
C LYS A 153 -4.33 18.43 -11.79
N TYR A 154 -4.19 19.60 -11.17
CA TYR A 154 -3.57 20.78 -11.79
C TYR A 154 -2.12 20.55 -12.29
N ASP A 155 -1.31 19.84 -11.51
CA ASP A 155 0.11 19.63 -11.81
C ASP A 155 0.42 18.23 -12.38
N THR A 156 -0.60 17.46 -12.76
CA THR A 156 -0.42 16.11 -13.32
C THR A 156 0.31 16.14 -14.66
N LYS A 157 1.07 15.09 -14.92
CA LYS A 157 1.80 14.89 -16.17
C LYS A 157 1.31 13.63 -16.88
N ARG A 158 1.49 13.62 -18.21
CA ARG A 158 1.08 12.49 -19.05
C ARG A 158 1.99 11.29 -18.83
N THR A 159 1.45 10.21 -18.32
CA THR A 159 2.16 8.97 -18.02
C THR A 159 2.53 8.18 -19.29
N TYR A 160 3.38 7.16 -19.17
CA TYR A 160 3.71 6.28 -20.29
C TYR A 160 2.50 5.47 -20.81
N LYS A 161 1.44 5.30 -20.00
CA LYS A 161 0.16 4.72 -20.43
C LYS A 161 -0.76 5.73 -21.15
N LYS A 162 -0.27 6.94 -21.44
CA LYS A 162 -0.98 8.01 -22.16
C LYS A 162 -2.21 8.57 -21.42
N VAL A 163 -2.26 8.45 -20.11
CA VAL A 163 -3.22 9.11 -19.21
C VAL A 163 -2.50 10.13 -18.36
N ASN A 164 -3.17 11.20 -17.93
CA ASN A 164 -2.62 12.12 -16.93
C ASN A 164 -2.65 11.48 -15.56
N GLY A 165 -1.69 11.81 -14.71
CA GLY A 165 -1.65 11.24 -13.36
C GLY A 165 -0.31 11.42 -12.67
N TYR A 166 -0.17 10.71 -11.55
CA TYR A 166 1.06 10.57 -10.78
C TYR A 166 1.60 9.15 -10.87
N LEU A 167 2.87 8.97 -10.51
CA LEU A 167 3.55 7.67 -10.54
C LEU A 167 4.26 7.36 -9.21
N PRO A 168 3.53 7.23 -8.08
CA PRO A 168 4.16 6.90 -6.82
C PRO A 168 4.93 5.59 -6.86
N GLY A 169 6.08 5.58 -6.17
CA GLY A 169 6.81 4.39 -5.77
C GLY A 169 6.31 3.93 -4.41
N ILE A 170 5.98 2.65 -4.27
CA ILE A 170 5.32 2.08 -3.11
C ILE A 170 6.08 0.84 -2.66
N ALA A 171 6.47 0.83 -1.39
CA ALA A 171 7.05 -0.35 -0.76
C ALA A 171 6.04 -1.04 0.16
N THR A 172 6.03 -2.38 0.12
CA THR A 172 5.16 -3.20 0.96
C THR A 172 5.93 -4.30 1.67
N ILE A 173 5.44 -4.69 2.83
CA ILE A 173 5.80 -5.92 3.55
C ILE A 173 4.52 -6.74 3.66
N ALA A 174 4.44 -7.83 2.94
CA ALA A 174 3.20 -8.57 2.70
C ALA A 174 2.11 -7.63 2.13
N ASP A 175 0.97 -7.50 2.79
CA ASP A 175 -0.12 -6.61 2.41
C ASP A 175 -0.03 -5.20 3.04
N LYS A 176 1.02 -4.92 3.83
CA LYS A 176 1.18 -3.65 4.55
C LYS A 176 2.00 -2.67 3.74
N ILE A 177 1.47 -1.47 3.52
CA ILE A 177 2.24 -0.39 2.88
C ILE A 177 3.19 0.19 3.92
N VAL A 178 4.50 0.17 3.62
CA VAL A 178 5.54 0.64 4.54
C VAL A 178 6.21 1.94 4.11
N TYR A 179 6.15 2.29 2.82
CA TYR A 179 6.73 3.53 2.29
C TYR A 179 6.02 3.98 1.02
N ILE A 180 5.82 5.28 0.88
CA ILE A 180 5.29 5.92 -0.33
C ILE A 180 6.12 7.15 -0.65
N GLU A 181 6.53 7.27 -1.91
CA GLU A 181 7.12 8.48 -2.46
C GLU A 181 6.45 8.79 -3.80
N ASN A 182 5.75 9.92 -3.88
CA ASN A 182 5.02 10.29 -5.08
C ASN A 182 5.91 11.07 -6.04
N ARG A 183 5.61 10.98 -7.33
CA ARG A 183 6.36 11.64 -8.39
C ARG A 183 5.50 12.00 -9.58
N ASP A 184 6.00 12.92 -10.42
CA ASP A 184 5.38 13.28 -11.69
C ASP A 184 5.08 12.03 -12.53
N GLY A 185 3.90 11.99 -13.17
CA GLY A 185 3.44 10.86 -13.94
C GLY A 185 4.28 10.51 -15.18
N ASN A 186 5.03 11.49 -15.70
CA ASN A 186 5.94 11.30 -16.84
C ASN A 186 7.38 10.92 -16.44
N ALA A 187 7.67 10.81 -15.14
CA ALA A 187 8.99 10.35 -14.69
C ALA A 187 9.19 8.88 -15.09
N ASN A 188 10.39 8.58 -15.63
CA ASN A 188 10.75 7.18 -15.87
C ASN A 188 10.83 6.43 -14.54
N VAL A 189 10.33 5.18 -14.49
CA VAL A 189 10.32 4.37 -13.25
C VAL A 189 11.70 4.19 -12.64
N LYS A 190 12.77 4.10 -13.45
CA LYS A 190 14.15 3.96 -12.97
C LYS A 190 14.76 5.25 -12.46
N PHE A 191 14.23 6.41 -12.92
CA PHE A 191 14.80 7.70 -12.59
C PHE A 191 14.67 7.96 -11.09
N GLU A 192 15.79 8.20 -10.39
CA GLU A 192 15.90 8.41 -8.94
C GLU A 192 15.34 7.25 -8.07
N GLN A 193 15.05 6.09 -8.64
CA GLN A 193 14.50 4.96 -7.90
C GLN A 193 15.48 4.40 -6.87
N ALA A 194 16.79 4.39 -7.16
CA ALA A 194 17.83 4.00 -6.20
C ALA A 194 17.79 4.89 -4.94
N GLY A 195 17.58 6.19 -5.12
CA GLY A 195 17.40 7.15 -4.01
C GLY A 195 16.11 6.89 -3.22
N THR A 196 14.99 6.60 -3.90
CA THR A 196 13.72 6.24 -3.28
C THR A 196 13.86 4.97 -2.42
N LEU A 197 14.47 3.92 -2.98
CA LEU A 197 14.72 2.66 -2.26
C LEU A 197 15.66 2.85 -1.07
N THR A 198 16.71 3.65 -1.23
CA THR A 198 17.61 3.98 -0.11
C THR A 198 16.85 4.61 1.05
N ARG A 199 15.94 5.55 0.77
CA ARG A 199 15.11 6.19 1.81
C ARG A 199 14.14 5.18 2.45
N ALA A 200 13.53 4.30 1.66
CA ALA A 200 12.63 3.26 2.17
C ALA A 200 13.38 2.28 3.10
N TYR A 201 14.53 1.75 2.68
CA TYR A 201 15.34 0.85 3.50
C TYR A 201 15.89 1.54 4.76
N ASN A 202 16.33 2.80 4.65
CA ASN A 202 16.78 3.56 5.82
C ASN A 202 15.67 3.76 6.84
N LEU A 203 14.43 4.02 6.38
CA LEU A 203 13.28 4.13 7.27
C LEU A 203 13.02 2.84 8.03
N LEU A 204 13.08 1.68 7.35
CA LEU A 204 12.94 0.37 7.98
C LEU A 204 14.07 0.11 8.96
N ASN A 205 15.34 0.31 8.56
CA ASN A 205 16.51 0.09 9.40
C ASN A 205 16.51 0.98 10.64
N ASN A 206 16.10 2.25 10.53
CA ASN A 206 15.99 3.17 11.66
C ASN A 206 14.91 2.76 12.69
N ASN A 207 14.01 1.86 12.30
CA ASN A 207 13.01 1.26 13.18
C ASN A 207 13.34 -0.22 13.52
N ASP A 208 14.59 -0.63 13.32
CA ASP A 208 15.08 -2.00 13.56
C ASP A 208 14.29 -3.07 12.81
N ILE A 209 13.84 -2.77 11.61
CA ILE A 209 13.15 -3.70 10.69
C ILE A 209 14.14 -4.08 9.60
N LYS A 210 14.51 -5.36 9.52
CA LYS A 210 15.47 -5.88 8.54
C LYS A 210 14.74 -6.52 7.36
N VAL A 211 15.38 -6.47 6.19
CA VAL A 211 14.85 -7.08 4.97
C VAL A 211 15.60 -8.36 4.65
N ASN A 212 14.87 -9.46 4.53
CA ASN A 212 15.42 -10.74 4.11
C ASN A 212 15.50 -10.83 2.59
N ARG A 213 14.35 -10.73 1.94
CA ARG A 213 14.21 -10.89 0.48
C ARG A 213 13.52 -9.67 -0.11
N SER A 214 14.06 -9.16 -1.22
CA SER A 214 13.45 -8.05 -1.96
C SER A 214 13.00 -8.51 -3.34
N ARG A 215 11.75 -8.14 -3.73
CA ARG A 215 11.20 -8.45 -5.06
C ARG A 215 10.81 -7.17 -5.78
N MET A 216 11.18 -7.09 -7.06
CA MET A 216 10.88 -5.93 -7.89
C MET A 216 10.59 -6.35 -9.33
N ASP A 217 9.84 -5.52 -10.04
CA ASP A 217 9.56 -5.74 -11.45
C ASP A 217 10.73 -5.32 -12.37
N ALA A 218 10.53 -5.43 -13.66
CA ALA A 218 11.53 -5.06 -14.68
C ALA A 218 11.81 -3.55 -14.74
N GLY A 219 10.92 -2.72 -14.18
CA GLY A 219 11.15 -1.30 -13.98
C GLY A 219 12.33 -0.99 -13.07
N SER A 220 12.70 -1.93 -12.21
CA SER A 220 13.81 -1.80 -11.26
C SER A 220 15.14 -2.42 -11.76
N TYR A 221 15.19 -2.90 -13.00
CA TYR A 221 16.39 -3.54 -13.53
C TYR A 221 17.40 -2.50 -14.03
N SER A 222 18.27 -2.02 -13.15
CA SER A 222 19.44 -1.19 -13.46
C SER A 222 20.56 -1.42 -12.44
N LYS A 223 21.80 -1.08 -12.80
CA LYS A 223 22.99 -1.30 -11.95
C LYS A 223 22.81 -0.62 -10.58
N GLU A 224 22.49 0.65 -10.56
CA GLU A 224 22.38 1.45 -9.32
C GLU A 224 21.29 0.92 -8.38
N ILE A 225 20.17 0.46 -8.95
CA ILE A 225 19.06 -0.10 -8.17
C ILE A 225 19.48 -1.44 -7.56
N ILE A 226 20.09 -2.32 -8.35
CA ILE A 226 20.56 -3.64 -7.90
C ILE A 226 21.58 -3.48 -6.78
N GLU A 227 22.51 -2.51 -6.86
CA GLU A 227 23.48 -2.21 -5.81
C GLU A 227 22.82 -1.83 -4.48
N VAL A 228 21.82 -0.94 -4.53
CA VAL A 228 21.06 -0.53 -3.34
C VAL A 228 20.30 -1.71 -2.73
N VAL A 229 19.64 -2.51 -3.56
CA VAL A 229 18.86 -3.67 -3.11
C VAL A 229 19.75 -4.74 -2.50
N ALA A 230 20.85 -5.10 -3.17
CA ALA A 230 21.80 -6.10 -2.70
C ALA A 230 22.52 -5.68 -1.39
N LYS A 231 22.67 -4.38 -1.14
CA LYS A 231 23.23 -3.86 0.10
C LYS A 231 22.26 -3.96 1.29
N ASN A 232 20.94 -3.89 1.02
CA ASN A 232 19.93 -3.72 2.05
C ASN A 232 19.02 -4.95 2.26
N SER A 233 19.23 -6.03 1.49
CA SER A 233 18.51 -7.30 1.65
C SER A 233 19.47 -8.47 1.55
N ASN A 234 19.17 -9.57 2.24
CA ASN A 234 19.99 -10.79 2.16
C ASN A 234 19.92 -11.41 0.76
N LEU A 235 18.72 -11.49 0.23
CA LEU A 235 18.44 -12.00 -1.12
C LEU A 235 17.59 -10.99 -1.91
N PHE A 236 17.75 -10.99 -3.23
CA PHE A 236 16.91 -10.19 -4.09
C PHE A 236 16.46 -10.94 -5.34
N TYR A 237 15.32 -10.55 -5.90
CA TYR A 237 14.70 -11.12 -7.08
C TYR A 237 14.13 -10.00 -7.94
N ILE A 238 14.81 -9.66 -9.02
CA ILE A 238 14.44 -8.54 -9.91
C ILE A 238 14.22 -9.12 -11.31
N ARG A 239 13.05 -8.86 -11.89
CA ARG A 239 12.80 -9.28 -13.26
C ARG A 239 13.75 -8.57 -14.20
N ALA A 240 14.50 -9.32 -15.01
CA ALA A 240 15.42 -8.74 -15.98
C ALA A 240 14.67 -8.20 -17.21
N ASN A 241 15.18 -7.10 -17.76
CA ASN A 241 14.68 -6.55 -19.01
C ASN A 241 15.15 -7.39 -20.20
N ARG A 242 14.36 -7.38 -21.25
CA ARG A 242 14.75 -7.97 -22.54
C ARG A 242 15.84 -7.10 -23.17
N SER A 243 16.94 -7.74 -23.58
CA SER A 243 18.02 -7.11 -24.34
C SER A 243 18.62 -8.15 -25.31
N ALA A 244 19.21 -7.68 -26.41
CA ALA A 244 19.85 -8.57 -27.40
C ALA A 244 20.97 -9.38 -26.76
N ASP A 245 21.80 -8.79 -25.92
CA ASP A 245 22.90 -9.47 -25.22
C ASP A 245 22.39 -10.58 -24.29
N LEU A 246 21.30 -10.33 -23.56
CA LEU A 246 20.69 -11.33 -22.71
C LEU A 246 20.15 -12.50 -23.53
N TYR A 247 19.47 -12.21 -24.62
CA TYR A 247 18.90 -13.24 -25.48
C TYR A 247 19.97 -14.06 -26.20
N SER A 248 21.11 -13.47 -26.61
CA SER A 248 22.22 -14.24 -27.17
C SER A 248 22.77 -15.31 -26.20
N GLN A 249 22.81 -14.98 -24.89
CA GLN A 249 23.20 -15.93 -23.84
C GLN A 249 22.13 -17.00 -23.61
N ILE A 250 20.84 -16.62 -23.65
CA ILE A 250 19.71 -17.54 -23.48
C ILE A 250 19.66 -18.58 -24.61
N ILE A 251 19.86 -18.16 -25.85
CA ILE A 251 19.87 -19.07 -27.02
C ILE A 251 21.00 -20.10 -26.92
N ALA A 252 22.13 -19.75 -26.31
CA ALA A 252 23.27 -20.65 -26.13
C ALA A 252 23.03 -21.72 -25.04
N ILE A 253 21.91 -21.72 -24.35
CA ILE A 253 21.60 -22.73 -23.33
C ILE A 253 21.22 -24.05 -24.01
N GLU A 254 22.04 -25.07 -23.83
CA GLU A 254 21.83 -26.40 -24.37
C GLU A 254 20.89 -27.27 -23.52
N LYS A 255 20.91 -27.07 -22.20
CA LYS A 255 20.18 -27.93 -21.26
C LYS A 255 19.09 -27.14 -20.53
N TRP A 256 17.88 -27.63 -20.68
CA TRP A 256 16.69 -27.08 -19.99
C TRP A 256 16.07 -28.17 -19.12
N GLU A 257 15.74 -27.80 -17.90
CA GLU A 257 14.97 -28.65 -16.98
C GLU A 257 13.48 -28.40 -17.16
N LYS A 258 12.69 -29.49 -17.25
CA LYS A 258 11.23 -29.42 -17.34
C LYS A 258 10.62 -29.38 -15.93
N VAL A 259 9.84 -28.37 -15.67
CA VAL A 259 9.17 -28.16 -14.38
C VAL A 259 7.69 -27.87 -14.56
N VAL A 260 6.91 -28.20 -13.53
CA VAL A 260 5.49 -27.83 -13.46
C VAL A 260 5.32 -26.73 -12.42
N ILE A 261 4.79 -25.58 -12.84
CA ILE A 261 4.48 -24.43 -11.98
C ILE A 261 3.01 -24.06 -12.19
N ASN A 262 2.21 -24.03 -11.12
CA ASN A 262 0.77 -23.73 -11.20
C ASN A 262 0.03 -24.52 -12.30
N TYR A 263 0.25 -25.83 -12.35
CA TYR A 263 -0.35 -26.78 -13.32
C TYR A 263 0.01 -26.54 -14.79
N LYS A 264 1.05 -25.75 -15.08
CA LYS A 264 1.58 -25.53 -16.42
C LYS A 264 3.02 -26.04 -16.54
N ASN A 265 3.35 -26.56 -17.71
CA ASN A 265 4.70 -27.03 -18.03
C ASN A 265 5.56 -25.83 -18.46
N TYR A 266 6.75 -25.75 -17.91
CA TYR A 266 7.78 -24.78 -18.27
C TYR A 266 9.13 -25.49 -18.41
N GLU A 267 10.03 -24.85 -19.12
CA GLU A 267 11.42 -25.22 -19.11
C GLU A 267 12.24 -24.12 -18.44
N VAL A 268 13.16 -24.51 -17.56
CA VAL A 268 13.94 -23.57 -16.73
C VAL A 268 15.43 -23.83 -16.86
N ALA A 269 16.21 -22.80 -16.71
CA ALA A 269 17.68 -22.87 -16.69
C ALA A 269 18.24 -21.68 -15.88
N SER A 270 19.53 -21.76 -15.53
CA SER A 270 20.26 -20.64 -14.90
C SER A 270 21.56 -20.35 -15.63
N LEU A 271 21.94 -19.08 -15.64
CA LEU A 271 23.22 -18.58 -16.13
C LEU A 271 23.88 -17.68 -15.09
N PRO A 272 25.23 -17.69 -14.96
CA PRO A 272 25.95 -16.64 -14.26
C PRO A 272 25.64 -15.27 -14.90
N PHE A 273 25.45 -14.25 -14.09
CA PHE A 273 25.19 -12.90 -14.59
C PHE A 273 26.41 -12.00 -14.41
N THR A 274 26.98 -11.50 -15.50
CA THR A 274 28.23 -10.75 -15.54
C THR A 274 28.10 -9.35 -16.16
N GLN A 275 26.92 -8.96 -16.68
CA GLN A 275 26.75 -7.74 -17.46
C GLN A 275 27.02 -6.45 -16.69
N PHE A 276 26.58 -6.34 -15.43
CA PHE A 276 26.72 -5.11 -14.61
C PHE A 276 27.85 -5.19 -13.59
N PHE A 277 28.27 -6.40 -13.21
CA PHE A 277 29.17 -6.64 -12.08
C PHE A 277 30.12 -7.78 -12.41
N GLU A 278 31.38 -7.47 -12.61
CA GLU A 278 32.44 -8.49 -12.83
C GLU A 278 32.84 -9.21 -11.55
N ASP A 279 32.69 -8.53 -10.40
CA ASP A 279 33.09 -8.98 -9.06
C ASP A 279 31.97 -9.62 -8.24
N LYS A 280 30.75 -9.67 -8.75
CA LYS A 280 29.57 -10.19 -8.04
C LYS A 280 29.14 -11.55 -8.58
N ASN A 281 28.81 -12.44 -7.67
CA ASN A 281 28.29 -13.77 -8.02
C ASN A 281 26.75 -13.74 -8.08
N TYR A 282 26.20 -13.16 -9.16
CA TYR A 282 24.77 -13.15 -9.40
C TYR A 282 24.41 -14.19 -10.48
N ARG A 283 23.18 -14.70 -10.43
CA ARG A 283 22.64 -15.58 -11.46
C ARG A 283 21.36 -15.05 -12.07
N LEU A 284 21.16 -15.42 -13.31
CA LEU A 284 19.93 -15.19 -14.03
C LEU A 284 19.16 -16.52 -14.09
N VAL A 285 18.00 -16.59 -13.48
CA VAL A 285 17.09 -17.72 -13.60
C VAL A 285 16.12 -17.43 -14.75
N ILE A 286 16.06 -18.34 -15.70
CA ILE A 286 15.30 -18.17 -16.93
C ILE A 286 14.21 -19.23 -16.98
N MET A 287 13.02 -18.80 -17.38
CA MET A 287 11.87 -19.65 -17.66
C MET A 287 11.42 -19.41 -19.10
N ARG A 288 11.12 -20.48 -19.83
CA ARG A 288 10.47 -20.40 -21.13
C ARG A 288 9.22 -21.26 -21.19
N GLU A 289 8.27 -20.83 -21.99
CA GLU A 289 7.04 -21.55 -22.32
C GLU A 289 6.75 -21.44 -23.81
N ASP A 290 6.16 -22.47 -24.43
CA ASP A 290 5.72 -22.40 -25.81
C ASP A 290 4.69 -21.28 -26.01
N SER A 291 4.86 -20.49 -27.04
CA SER A 291 3.89 -19.45 -27.40
C SER A 291 2.66 -20.11 -28.01
N SER A 292 1.50 -19.94 -27.40
CA SER A 292 0.22 -20.45 -27.90
C SER A 292 -0.15 -19.91 -29.30
N ASP A 293 0.48 -18.82 -29.72
CA ASP A 293 0.10 -18.07 -30.92
C ASP A 293 1.05 -18.33 -32.09
N ASN A 294 2.01 -19.26 -31.98
CA ASN A 294 3.09 -19.51 -32.94
C ASN A 294 3.82 -18.24 -33.43
N GLN A 295 3.74 -17.15 -32.65
CA GLN A 295 4.43 -15.91 -32.97
C GLN A 295 5.90 -16.04 -32.59
N LEU A 296 6.78 -15.76 -33.56
CA LEU A 296 8.21 -15.74 -33.31
C LEU A 296 8.59 -14.58 -32.39
N ASP A 297 9.43 -14.87 -31.40
CA ASP A 297 10.02 -13.82 -30.56
C ASP A 297 10.99 -12.96 -31.38
N LEU A 298 10.92 -11.65 -31.24
CA LEU A 298 11.71 -10.70 -32.06
C LEU A 298 13.22 -10.85 -31.85
N PHE A 299 13.66 -11.31 -30.68
CA PHE A 299 15.07 -11.41 -30.33
C PHE A 299 15.66 -12.81 -30.57
N THR A 300 14.89 -13.87 -30.36
CA THR A 300 15.36 -15.24 -30.46
C THR A 300 15.01 -15.89 -31.78
N GLY A 301 13.98 -15.40 -32.48
CA GLY A 301 13.47 -15.99 -33.70
C GLY A 301 12.79 -17.35 -33.52
N ASP A 302 12.54 -17.78 -32.29
CA ASP A 302 11.82 -19.01 -31.96
C ASP A 302 10.39 -18.71 -31.45
N THR A 303 9.64 -19.75 -31.14
CA THR A 303 8.25 -19.64 -30.64
C THR A 303 8.14 -19.58 -29.11
N PHE A 304 9.25 -19.52 -28.36
CA PHE A 304 9.25 -19.50 -26.93
C PHE A 304 9.06 -18.07 -26.36
N LYS A 305 8.30 -17.97 -25.29
CA LYS A 305 8.23 -16.75 -24.45
C LYS A 305 9.18 -16.91 -23.28
N TYR A 306 10.16 -16.02 -23.20
CA TYR A 306 11.17 -16.03 -22.14
C TYR A 306 10.87 -15.02 -21.04
N ARG A 307 11.15 -15.43 -19.80
CA ARG A 307 11.13 -14.56 -18.63
C ARG A 307 12.37 -14.84 -17.80
N SER A 308 13.02 -13.79 -17.32
CA SER A 308 14.27 -13.92 -16.57
C SER A 308 14.20 -13.16 -15.25
N ILE A 309 14.79 -13.72 -14.21
CA ILE A 309 14.88 -13.16 -12.87
C ILE A 309 16.35 -13.10 -12.48
N LEU A 310 16.85 -11.91 -12.21
CA LEU A 310 18.17 -11.71 -11.63
C LEU A 310 18.11 -11.88 -10.12
N THR A 311 19.04 -12.66 -9.57
CA THR A 311 19.09 -12.93 -8.13
C THR A 311 20.51 -13.21 -7.65
N ASN A 312 20.78 -13.07 -6.36
CA ASN A 312 21.96 -13.57 -5.68
C ASN A 312 21.70 -14.90 -4.93
N ASP A 313 20.51 -15.48 -5.07
CA ASP A 313 20.14 -16.75 -4.47
C ASP A 313 20.65 -17.94 -5.34
N TRP A 314 21.71 -18.59 -4.87
CA TRP A 314 22.29 -19.79 -5.49
C TRP A 314 21.86 -21.09 -4.81
N GLN A 315 21.09 -21.01 -3.73
CA GLN A 315 20.70 -22.19 -2.95
C GLN A 315 19.36 -22.75 -3.41
N SER A 316 18.43 -21.87 -3.76
CA SER A 316 17.11 -22.27 -4.25
C SER A 316 17.19 -22.81 -5.69
N THR A 317 16.35 -23.78 -6.03
CA THR A 317 16.17 -24.26 -7.39
C THR A 317 15.54 -23.17 -8.28
N GLU A 318 15.66 -23.30 -9.60
CA GLU A 318 15.04 -22.38 -10.56
C GLU A 318 13.52 -22.30 -10.35
N LYS A 319 12.89 -23.43 -10.07
CA LYS A 319 11.46 -23.53 -9.78
C LYS A 319 11.10 -22.71 -8.54
N GLU A 320 11.81 -22.88 -7.43
CA GLU A 320 11.57 -22.15 -6.18
C GLU A 320 11.75 -20.64 -6.35
N VAL A 321 12.78 -20.20 -7.07
CA VAL A 321 13.00 -18.79 -7.41
C VAL A 321 11.82 -18.22 -8.17
N ILE A 322 11.31 -18.93 -9.18
CA ILE A 322 10.20 -18.48 -10.01
C ILE A 322 8.89 -18.48 -9.21
N GLU A 323 8.61 -19.53 -8.44
CA GLU A 323 7.42 -19.61 -7.58
C GLU A 323 7.40 -18.49 -6.54
N TYR A 324 8.53 -18.22 -5.89
CA TYR A 324 8.66 -17.12 -4.95
C TYR A 324 8.46 -15.76 -5.63
N TYR A 325 9.10 -15.54 -6.77
CA TYR A 325 8.93 -14.28 -7.52
C TYR A 325 7.48 -14.05 -7.95
N ASN A 326 6.80 -15.08 -8.40
CA ASN A 326 5.41 -14.99 -8.88
C ASN A 326 4.43 -14.55 -7.78
N GLN A 327 4.76 -14.76 -6.50
CA GLN A 327 3.97 -14.26 -5.37
C GLN A 327 3.98 -12.73 -5.26
N ARG A 328 4.87 -12.02 -5.97
CA ARG A 328 4.89 -10.55 -6.06
C ARG A 328 3.54 -9.97 -6.54
N GLY A 329 2.76 -10.70 -7.30
CA GLY A 329 1.39 -10.31 -7.67
C GLY A 329 0.47 -9.97 -6.49
N ALA A 330 0.88 -10.22 -5.24
CA ALA A 330 0.16 -9.75 -4.05
C ALA A 330 0.18 -8.22 -3.90
N SER A 331 1.20 -7.51 -4.40
CA SER A 331 1.24 -6.05 -4.40
C SER A 331 0.15 -5.45 -5.28
N GLU A 332 -0.17 -6.07 -6.41
CA GLU A 332 -1.27 -5.63 -7.30
C GLU A 332 -2.63 -5.70 -6.60
N LYS A 333 -2.84 -6.70 -5.71
CA LYS A 333 -4.04 -6.78 -4.86
C LYS A 333 -4.09 -5.66 -3.83
N THR A 334 -2.95 -5.28 -3.26
CA THR A 334 -2.87 -4.15 -2.33
C THR A 334 -3.23 -2.85 -3.04
N PHE A 335 -2.75 -2.63 -4.26
CA PHE A 335 -3.11 -1.46 -5.06
C PHE A 335 -4.58 -1.43 -5.45
N ASP A 336 -5.15 -2.59 -5.82
CA ASP A 336 -6.59 -2.70 -6.07
C ASP A 336 -7.42 -2.32 -4.84
N VAL A 337 -7.01 -2.75 -3.65
CA VAL A 337 -7.65 -2.35 -2.38
C VAL A 337 -7.53 -0.84 -2.16
N MET A 338 -6.36 -0.25 -2.34
CA MET A 338 -6.17 1.19 -2.16
C MET A 338 -6.99 2.01 -3.13
N ASN A 339 -7.06 1.59 -4.39
CA ASN A 339 -7.82 2.29 -5.43
C ASN A 339 -9.32 2.24 -5.18
N ASN A 340 -9.86 1.08 -4.81
CA ASN A 340 -11.31 0.83 -4.78
C ASN A 340 -11.93 0.96 -3.39
N ASP A 341 -11.15 0.78 -2.32
CA ASP A 341 -11.67 0.78 -0.95
C ASP A 341 -11.14 1.96 -0.11
N PHE A 342 -9.99 2.58 -0.51
CA PHE A 342 -9.31 3.64 0.28
C PHE A 342 -9.02 4.91 -0.53
N GLY A 343 -9.76 5.16 -1.59
CA GLY A 343 -9.88 6.45 -2.26
C GLY A 343 -8.67 6.91 -3.08
N TRP A 344 -7.72 6.03 -3.42
CA TRP A 344 -6.58 6.43 -4.27
C TRP A 344 -7.00 6.80 -5.70
N ASN A 345 -8.13 6.28 -6.18
CA ASN A 345 -8.71 6.70 -7.47
C ASN A 345 -9.40 8.07 -7.42
N HIS A 346 -9.62 8.64 -6.22
CA HIS A 346 -10.35 9.88 -6.00
C HIS A 346 -9.53 10.88 -5.19
N LEU A 347 -8.39 11.30 -5.75
CA LEU A 347 -7.50 12.25 -5.09
C LEU A 347 -8.21 13.58 -4.82
N PRO A 348 -8.21 14.12 -3.58
CA PRO A 348 -9.04 15.26 -3.23
C PRO A 348 -8.40 16.62 -3.55
N CYS A 349 -7.07 16.69 -3.66
CA CYS A 349 -6.33 17.95 -3.73
C CYS A 349 -5.86 18.29 -5.15
N SER A 350 -5.38 19.52 -5.36
CA SER A 350 -4.98 20.03 -6.68
C SER A 350 -3.53 19.72 -7.04
N PHE A 351 -2.65 19.50 -6.05
CA PHE A 351 -1.21 19.42 -6.24
C PHE A 351 -0.63 18.09 -5.76
N LEU A 352 0.51 17.71 -6.35
CA LEU A 352 1.24 16.48 -6.09
C LEU A 352 1.56 16.30 -4.59
N ASN A 353 2.08 17.34 -3.94
CA ASN A 353 2.49 17.30 -2.54
C ASN A 353 1.32 17.07 -1.58
N GLU A 354 0.19 17.74 -1.81
CA GLU A 354 -1.03 17.57 -1.03
C GLU A 354 -1.59 16.13 -1.21
N ASN A 355 -1.64 15.67 -2.46
CA ASN A 355 -2.09 14.32 -2.77
C ASN A 355 -1.13 13.26 -2.23
N THR A 356 0.17 13.53 -2.11
CA THR A 356 1.11 12.62 -1.44
C THR A 356 0.77 12.46 0.04
N ALA A 357 0.46 13.56 0.75
CA ALA A 357 0.01 13.47 2.13
C ALA A 357 -1.28 12.62 2.25
N TYR A 358 -2.24 12.84 1.35
CA TYR A 358 -3.47 12.04 1.29
C TYR A 358 -3.18 10.55 1.07
N LEU A 359 -2.34 10.20 0.09
CA LEU A 359 -1.99 8.80 -0.20
C LEU A 359 -1.42 8.08 1.02
N ILE A 360 -0.53 8.75 1.78
CA ILE A 360 0.08 8.15 2.97
C ILE A 360 -0.93 8.06 4.12
N ILE A 361 -1.78 9.07 4.33
CA ILE A 361 -2.85 9.03 5.34
C ILE A 361 -3.80 7.85 5.07
N MET A 362 -4.18 7.63 3.81
CA MET A 362 -5.04 6.51 3.45
C MET A 362 -4.32 5.16 3.54
N ALA A 363 -3.00 5.10 3.35
CA ALA A 363 -2.21 3.92 3.65
C ALA A 363 -2.18 3.60 5.16
N ILE A 364 -2.06 4.62 6.02
CA ILE A 364 -2.20 4.46 7.49
C ILE A 364 -3.60 3.93 7.83
N ALA A 365 -4.66 4.49 7.23
CA ALA A 365 -6.03 4.03 7.44
C ALA A 365 -6.23 2.57 7.02
N LYS A 366 -5.68 2.15 5.87
CA LYS A 366 -5.71 0.77 5.39
C LYS A 366 -4.91 -0.17 6.30
N ASN A 367 -3.73 0.24 6.75
CA ASN A 367 -2.94 -0.55 7.68
C ASN A 367 -3.67 -0.69 9.03
N PHE A 368 -4.32 0.37 9.52
CA PHE A 368 -5.17 0.30 10.71
C PHE A 368 -6.40 -0.60 10.49
N TYR A 369 -7.01 -0.58 9.30
CA TYR A 369 -8.07 -1.52 8.93
C TYR A 369 -7.62 -2.98 9.06
N ASN A 370 -6.41 -3.31 8.59
CA ASN A 370 -5.87 -4.66 8.72
C ASN A 370 -5.82 -5.14 10.18
N TYR A 371 -5.38 -4.25 11.08
CA TYR A 371 -5.37 -4.52 12.52
C TYR A 371 -6.76 -4.77 13.07
N VAL A 372 -7.74 -3.93 12.71
CA VAL A 372 -9.12 -4.06 13.19
C VAL A 372 -9.78 -5.34 12.66
N VAL A 373 -9.66 -5.61 11.35
CA VAL A 373 -10.31 -6.78 10.75
C VAL A 373 -9.71 -8.08 11.29
N GLU A 374 -8.41 -8.12 11.59
CA GLU A 374 -7.78 -9.27 12.23
C GLU A 374 -8.37 -9.52 13.62
N LYS A 375 -8.53 -8.48 14.46
CA LYS A 375 -9.16 -8.61 15.78
C LYS A 375 -10.60 -9.11 15.69
N VAL A 376 -11.39 -8.52 14.79
CA VAL A 376 -12.79 -8.88 14.60
C VAL A 376 -12.93 -10.32 14.08
N SER A 377 -12.03 -10.76 13.21
CA SER A 377 -12.05 -12.11 12.63
C SER A 377 -11.86 -13.24 13.65
N ARG A 378 -11.33 -12.93 14.84
CA ARG A 378 -11.18 -13.90 15.94
C ARG A 378 -12.50 -14.22 16.65
N ILE A 379 -13.49 -13.34 16.50
CA ILE A 379 -14.80 -13.44 17.16
C ILE A 379 -15.92 -13.71 16.14
N PHE A 380 -15.78 -13.20 14.91
CA PHE A 380 -16.80 -13.28 13.88
C PHE A 380 -16.40 -14.31 12.80
N ASP A 381 -16.99 -15.51 12.82
CA ASP A 381 -16.64 -16.61 11.92
C ASP A 381 -16.79 -16.29 10.43
N ASP A 382 -17.66 -15.35 10.08
CA ASP A 382 -17.92 -14.93 8.70
C ASP A 382 -17.00 -13.80 8.22
N ILE A 383 -16.06 -13.35 9.06
CA ILE A 383 -15.04 -12.33 8.75
C ILE A 383 -13.67 -12.98 8.84
N GLN A 384 -12.89 -12.87 7.76
CA GLN A 384 -11.51 -13.36 7.70
C GLN A 384 -10.54 -12.19 7.76
N PRO A 385 -9.27 -12.37 8.18
CA PRO A 385 -8.25 -11.31 8.17
C PRO A 385 -8.07 -10.65 6.80
N THR A 386 -8.36 -11.38 5.71
CA THR A 386 -8.28 -10.91 4.33
C THR A 386 -9.60 -10.33 3.79
N THR A 387 -10.61 -10.16 4.64
CA THR A 387 -11.90 -9.59 4.22
C THR A 387 -11.72 -8.17 3.69
N ARG A 388 -12.27 -7.88 2.49
CA ARG A 388 -12.24 -6.54 1.87
C ARG A 388 -13.11 -5.57 2.65
N LEU A 389 -12.74 -4.29 2.66
CA LEU A 389 -13.44 -3.23 3.41
C LEU A 389 -14.93 -3.18 3.11
N LYS A 390 -15.34 -3.22 1.85
CA LYS A 390 -16.76 -3.23 1.45
C LYS A 390 -17.56 -4.38 2.10
N ARG A 391 -16.96 -5.56 2.19
CA ARG A 391 -17.61 -6.71 2.84
C ARG A 391 -17.62 -6.57 4.37
N PHE A 392 -16.57 -5.99 4.93
CA PHE A 392 -16.49 -5.69 6.36
C PHE A 392 -17.54 -4.65 6.77
N ILE A 393 -17.72 -3.58 5.98
CA ILE A 393 -18.77 -2.60 6.19
C ILE A 393 -20.13 -3.28 6.25
N PHE A 394 -20.46 -4.08 5.25
CA PHE A 394 -21.74 -4.79 5.18
C PHE A 394 -21.98 -5.76 6.35
N ARG A 395 -20.94 -6.44 6.82
CA ARG A 395 -21.07 -7.49 7.83
C ARG A 395 -20.85 -7.02 9.27
N PHE A 396 -20.11 -5.94 9.45
CA PHE A 396 -19.69 -5.48 10.76
C PHE A 396 -20.08 -4.04 11.06
N ILE A 397 -19.81 -3.10 10.17
CA ILE A 397 -20.08 -1.68 10.45
C ILE A 397 -21.58 -1.40 10.40
N THR A 398 -22.28 -1.96 9.38
CA THR A 398 -23.72 -1.74 9.15
C THR A 398 -24.55 -2.55 10.13
N VAL A 399 -24.70 -2.02 11.32
CA VAL A 399 -25.58 -2.52 12.37
C VAL A 399 -26.31 -1.38 13.03
N ALA A 400 -27.61 -1.52 13.25
CA ALA A 400 -28.40 -0.48 13.92
C ALA A 400 -28.02 -0.42 15.41
N GLY A 401 -27.76 0.79 15.89
CA GLY A 401 -27.41 0.98 17.30
C GLY A 401 -27.73 2.34 17.84
N LYS A 402 -27.82 2.45 19.15
CA LYS A 402 -28.17 3.66 19.87
C LYS A 402 -27.31 3.82 21.10
N TRP A 403 -26.72 5.00 21.26
CA TRP A 403 -26.05 5.40 22.50
C TRP A 403 -27.05 5.89 23.52
N ILE A 404 -26.93 5.39 24.75
CA ILE A 404 -27.72 5.82 25.91
C ILE A 404 -26.78 6.10 27.08
N PHE A 405 -27.10 7.12 27.87
CA PHE A 405 -26.42 7.37 29.15
C PHE A 405 -27.19 6.69 30.26
N SER A 406 -26.60 5.69 30.91
CA SER A 406 -27.24 4.91 31.96
C SER A 406 -26.19 4.45 32.97
N GLY A 407 -26.51 4.47 34.27
CA GLY A 407 -25.57 4.06 35.31
C GLY A 407 -24.29 4.91 35.35
N ARG A 408 -24.37 6.20 35.03
CA ARG A 408 -23.24 7.17 34.95
C ARG A 408 -22.22 6.84 33.84
N GLN A 409 -22.59 6.04 32.88
CA GLN A 409 -21.74 5.67 31.74
C GLN A 409 -22.52 5.65 30.42
N TRP A 410 -21.80 5.81 29.32
CA TRP A 410 -22.38 5.63 28.00
C TRP A 410 -22.42 4.15 27.64
N VAL A 411 -23.57 3.69 27.17
CA VAL A 411 -23.82 2.32 26.74
C VAL A 411 -24.29 2.34 25.30
N LEU A 412 -23.60 1.57 24.44
CA LEU A 412 -24.04 1.32 23.06
C LEU A 412 -24.98 0.12 23.05
N LYS A 413 -26.24 0.34 22.72
CA LYS A 413 -27.21 -0.74 22.48
C LYS A 413 -27.25 -1.06 20.99
N LEU A 414 -26.91 -2.29 20.62
CA LEU A 414 -26.94 -2.79 19.27
C LEU A 414 -28.20 -3.65 19.04
N TYR A 415 -28.81 -3.52 17.87
CA TYR A 415 -29.97 -4.32 17.46
C TYR A 415 -29.52 -5.50 16.61
N THR A 416 -28.87 -6.48 17.24
CA THR A 416 -28.31 -7.64 16.59
C THR A 416 -28.14 -8.79 17.57
N GLN A 417 -28.06 -10.01 17.07
CA GLN A 417 -27.68 -11.20 17.83
C GLN A 417 -26.20 -11.59 17.62
N ARG A 418 -25.46 -10.79 16.86
CA ARG A 418 -24.03 -11.05 16.60
C ARG A 418 -23.18 -10.70 17.83
N PRO A 419 -22.03 -11.36 18.03
CA PRO A 419 -21.28 -11.37 19.31
C PRO A 419 -20.39 -10.10 19.49
N TYR A 420 -20.96 -8.88 19.34
CA TYR A 420 -20.22 -7.64 19.54
C TYR A 420 -19.78 -7.42 20.99
N ASP A 421 -20.51 -7.98 21.96
CA ASP A 421 -20.18 -7.93 23.36
C ASP A 421 -18.87 -8.65 23.71
N GLN A 422 -18.51 -9.68 22.94
CA GLN A 422 -17.25 -10.41 23.10
C GLN A 422 -16.01 -9.66 22.62
N LEU A 423 -16.16 -8.56 21.87
CA LEU A 423 -15.04 -7.77 21.37
C LEU A 423 -14.36 -6.91 22.43
N LEU A 424 -15.03 -6.64 23.56
CA LEU A 424 -14.56 -5.77 24.63
C LEU A 424 -14.15 -6.53 25.90
N THR A 425 -14.18 -7.85 25.83
CA THR A 425 -13.67 -8.75 26.88
C THR A 425 -12.21 -9.09 26.61
#